data_9a69597b6f2cee27963c4711c74bb66f
#
_entry.id   9a69597b6f2cee27963c4711c74bb66f
#
_cell.length_a   1.000
_cell.length_b   1.000
_cell.length_c   1.000
_cell.angle_alpha   90.00
_cell.angle_beta   90.00
_cell.angle_gamma   90.00
#
_symmetry.space_group_name_H-M   'P 1'
#
loop_
_entity.id
_entity.type
_entity.pdbx_description
1 polymer ?
#
loop_
_entity_poly.entity_id
_entity_poly.type
_entity_poly.pdbx_seq_one_letter_code
_entity_poly.pdbx_strand_id
1 'polypeptide(L)'
;MGAWGPAHVSRVPPTRRVREHPIVRDVPRLIVWAMAAIWAGVFSWYAVARHDAWWTARYDLGNMVQAIWNTAHGDFLLATNQAGDQVSRLASHVDPLLVVFVPLQWITTSPVPILIAQAVIVAAGALPAFWLARLWLRDDRLAVAGAAMYLLYVPLQWAVLTDLHAVTLAAPLIMYAIWAAETRHDWVLGITVALALLSKEQVGLSIALLGLWMVIRHRRRIAGAIVAVAALAWTAIAVLVIIPTAGNGLPAPFEQRYGQFGSTPAKAVIGAITHPVDLVTTLGTGGRIAYVVILLLPLLFLPLAAPWLALCALPDVFMNMLAQWWPNYSVEFHYAAVPSPYLIAAALLGLANLRERARPAWLGGWVRASGRMAVLVIVAGVIATVVKGPLPWFSAVSAVSPQRLMQYDAGTVAETLDLVAAQIPDDAIVSAGNNAGGHLSARRRILVFPAIGDAEYVIVDRWRPDVFDRFDPRGFQMALDDLATRRDFMMVWNGNGVILFRRADRPGLR
;
A
#
# COMPACT_ATOMS: atom_id res chain seq x y z
N MET A 1 28.26 10.14 -32.26
CA MET A 1 27.93 10.99 -31.08
C MET A 1 26.89 12.02 -31.53
N GLY A 2 25.59 11.70 -31.38
CA GLY A 2 24.49 12.57 -31.77
C GLY A 2 23.97 13.31 -30.55
N ALA A 3 24.05 14.62 -30.56
CA ALA A 3 23.66 15.52 -29.50
C ALA A 3 22.15 15.39 -29.18
N TRP A 4 21.79 15.07 -27.97
CA TRP A 4 20.44 15.14 -27.42
C TRP A 4 20.12 16.62 -27.10
N GLY A 5 19.68 17.37 -28.11
CA GLY A 5 19.16 18.72 -27.90
C GLY A 5 17.74 18.68 -27.28
N PRO A 6 17.37 19.64 -26.42
CA PRO A 6 16.02 19.71 -25.83
C PRO A 6 15.00 20.00 -26.94
N ALA A 7 13.93 19.20 -27.00
CA ALA A 7 12.83 19.39 -27.93
C ALA A 7 12.23 20.80 -27.77
N HIS A 8 12.19 21.57 -28.87
CA HIS A 8 11.51 22.84 -28.97
C HIS A 8 10.03 22.66 -28.59
N VAL A 9 9.62 23.35 -27.52
CA VAL A 9 8.20 23.58 -27.22
C VAL A 9 7.67 24.51 -28.32
N SER A 10 7.06 23.95 -29.35
CA SER A 10 6.34 24.73 -30.36
C SER A 10 5.17 25.46 -29.70
N ARG A 11 5.16 26.77 -29.83
CA ARG A 11 4.00 27.61 -29.44
C ARG A 11 2.78 27.10 -30.21
N VAL A 12 1.79 26.60 -29.47
CA VAL A 12 0.51 26.12 -30.03
C VAL A 12 -0.23 27.35 -30.61
N PRO A 13 -0.59 27.35 -31.90
CA PRO A 13 -1.47 28.37 -32.43
C PRO A 13 -2.86 28.26 -31.81
N PRO A 14 -3.60 29.34 -31.66
CA PRO A 14 -4.94 29.32 -31.08
C PRO A 14 -5.88 28.51 -31.98
N THR A 15 -6.27 27.33 -31.53
CA THR A 15 -7.20 26.45 -32.25
C THR A 15 -8.60 27.09 -32.22
N ARG A 16 -9.25 27.18 -33.41
CA ARG A 16 -10.67 27.47 -33.58
C ARG A 16 -11.47 26.62 -32.61
N ARG A 17 -12.13 27.25 -31.63
CA ARG A 17 -13.09 26.60 -30.71
C ARG A 17 -14.29 26.15 -31.53
N VAL A 18 -14.37 24.87 -31.87
CA VAL A 18 -15.64 24.26 -32.22
C VAL A 18 -16.49 24.31 -30.94
N ARG A 19 -17.66 24.97 -31.02
CA ARG A 19 -18.64 24.98 -29.91
C ARG A 19 -19.28 23.57 -29.82
N GLU A 20 -18.64 22.70 -29.08
CA GLU A 20 -19.26 21.43 -28.69
C GLU A 20 -20.32 21.72 -27.60
N HIS A 21 -21.42 20.99 -27.67
CA HIS A 21 -22.52 21.07 -26.71
C HIS A 21 -21.98 20.76 -25.30
N PRO A 22 -22.31 21.54 -24.24
CA PRO A 22 -21.73 21.35 -22.90
C PRO A 22 -21.94 19.94 -22.33
N ILE A 23 -23.05 19.28 -22.67
CA ILE A 23 -23.35 17.90 -22.24
C ILE A 23 -22.34 16.89 -22.78
N VAL A 24 -21.86 17.02 -24.03
CA VAL A 24 -20.93 16.07 -24.65
C VAL A 24 -19.53 16.15 -24.00
N ARG A 25 -19.17 17.29 -23.41
CA ARG A 25 -17.88 17.48 -22.72
C ARG A 25 -17.76 16.77 -21.39
N ASP A 26 -18.89 16.49 -20.74
CA ASP A 26 -18.90 15.93 -19.38
C ASP A 26 -19.01 14.38 -19.36
N VAL A 27 -19.42 13.75 -20.47
CA VAL A 27 -19.58 12.28 -20.53
C VAL A 27 -18.31 11.52 -20.15
N PRO A 28 -17.11 11.82 -20.66
CA PRO A 28 -15.88 11.12 -20.23
C PRO A 28 -15.60 11.25 -18.73
N ARG A 29 -15.88 12.41 -18.14
CA ARG A 29 -15.74 12.63 -16.70
C ARG A 29 -16.73 11.80 -15.90
N LEU A 30 -17.99 11.76 -16.33
CA LEU A 30 -19.03 10.95 -15.67
C LEU A 30 -18.66 9.46 -15.72
N ILE A 31 -18.14 8.97 -16.85
CA ILE A 31 -17.64 7.60 -16.95
C ILE A 31 -16.55 7.33 -15.92
N VAL A 32 -15.58 8.21 -15.79
CA VAL A 32 -14.46 8.03 -14.81
C VAL A 32 -14.96 8.08 -13.38
N TRP A 33 -15.88 8.99 -13.04
CA TRP A 33 -16.51 9.00 -11.72
C TRP A 33 -17.29 7.73 -11.43
N ALA A 34 -18.05 7.23 -12.40
CA ALA A 34 -18.77 5.95 -12.27
C ALA A 34 -17.80 4.78 -12.08
N MET A 35 -16.74 4.71 -12.89
CA MET A 35 -15.70 3.69 -12.74
C MET A 35 -15.03 3.73 -11.36
N ALA A 36 -14.67 4.92 -10.88
CA ALA A 36 -14.05 5.10 -9.56
C ALA A 36 -15.03 4.71 -8.44
N ALA A 37 -16.30 5.10 -8.54
CA ALA A 37 -17.33 4.75 -7.56
C ALA A 37 -17.62 3.24 -7.53
N ILE A 38 -17.73 2.59 -8.69
CA ILE A 38 -17.91 1.13 -8.79
C ILE A 38 -16.70 0.42 -8.19
N TRP A 39 -15.49 0.85 -8.55
CA TRP A 39 -14.27 0.26 -8.00
C TRP A 39 -14.19 0.44 -6.48
N ALA A 40 -14.45 1.65 -5.97
CA ALA A 40 -14.49 1.91 -4.53
C ALA A 40 -15.52 1.02 -3.82
N GLY A 41 -16.73 0.88 -4.38
CA GLY A 41 -17.78 0.01 -3.84
C GLY A 41 -17.35 -1.46 -3.80
N VAL A 42 -16.81 -1.97 -4.91
CA VAL A 42 -16.34 -3.37 -5.01
C VAL A 42 -15.22 -3.65 -4.02
N PHE A 43 -14.18 -2.80 -3.98
CA PHE A 43 -13.03 -3.02 -3.11
C PHE A 43 -13.36 -2.75 -1.63
N SER A 44 -14.27 -1.81 -1.33
CA SER A 44 -14.81 -1.65 0.03
C SER A 44 -15.54 -2.90 0.49
N TRP A 45 -16.41 -3.45 -0.37
CA TRP A 45 -17.16 -4.66 -0.03
C TRP A 45 -16.23 -5.85 0.23
N TYR A 46 -15.20 -6.05 -0.60
CA TYR A 46 -14.24 -7.13 -0.38
C TYR A 46 -13.34 -6.91 0.84
N ALA A 47 -12.92 -5.67 1.11
CA ALA A 47 -12.16 -5.36 2.31
C ALA A 47 -12.97 -5.64 3.58
N VAL A 48 -14.26 -5.29 3.58
CA VAL A 48 -15.19 -5.59 4.67
C VAL A 48 -15.44 -7.10 4.78
N ALA A 49 -15.77 -7.78 3.68
CA ALA A 49 -15.99 -9.23 3.68
C ALA A 49 -14.77 -10.02 4.19
N ARG A 50 -13.56 -9.57 3.84
CA ARG A 50 -12.31 -10.14 4.35
C ARG A 50 -12.14 -9.89 5.86
N HIS A 51 -12.54 -8.71 6.32
CA HIS A 51 -12.56 -8.39 7.75
C HIS A 51 -13.59 -9.27 8.46
N ASP A 52 -14.83 -9.30 8.03
CA ASP A 52 -15.91 -10.10 8.63
C ASP A 52 -15.58 -11.61 8.65
N ALA A 53 -14.79 -12.07 7.68
CA ALA A 53 -14.28 -13.45 7.66
C ALA A 53 -13.05 -13.68 8.58
N TRP A 54 -12.63 -12.68 9.36
CA TRP A 54 -11.49 -12.74 10.29
C TRP A 54 -10.15 -13.05 9.59
N TRP A 55 -9.92 -12.46 8.40
CA TRP A 55 -8.66 -12.56 7.67
C TRP A 55 -7.81 -11.28 7.71
N THR A 56 -8.22 -10.29 8.48
CA THR A 56 -7.41 -9.11 8.76
C THR A 56 -6.47 -9.35 9.94
N ALA A 57 -5.26 -8.85 9.84
CA ALA A 57 -4.19 -9.22 10.75
C ALA A 57 -3.90 -8.16 11.82
N ARG A 58 -3.50 -8.61 13.02
CA ARG A 58 -3.07 -7.73 14.10
C ARG A 58 -1.83 -6.93 13.73
N TYR A 59 -0.89 -7.54 13.01
CA TYR A 59 0.35 -6.87 12.60
C TYR A 59 0.14 -5.82 11.52
N ASP A 60 -0.93 -5.91 10.73
CA ASP A 60 -1.28 -4.98 9.68
C ASP A 60 -2.43 -4.07 10.13
N LEU A 61 -3.70 -4.45 9.90
CA LEU A 61 -4.86 -3.64 10.29
C LEU A 61 -4.85 -3.29 11.78
N GLY A 62 -4.66 -4.29 12.63
CA GLY A 62 -4.78 -4.10 14.08
C GLY A 62 -3.76 -3.13 14.65
N ASN A 63 -2.53 -3.15 14.14
CA ASN A 63 -1.49 -2.22 14.56
C ASN A 63 -1.83 -0.76 14.20
N MET A 64 -2.41 -0.54 13.01
CA MET A 64 -2.87 0.79 12.59
C MET A 64 -4.10 1.23 13.41
N VAL A 65 -5.07 0.34 13.55
CA VAL A 65 -6.31 0.61 14.34
C VAL A 65 -5.99 0.96 15.77
N GLN A 66 -5.09 0.21 16.43
CA GLN A 66 -4.67 0.51 17.80
C GLN A 66 -4.04 1.90 17.91
N ALA A 67 -3.11 2.25 16.98
CA ALA A 67 -2.46 3.55 16.98
C ALA A 67 -3.47 4.70 16.76
N ILE A 68 -4.45 4.51 15.86
CA ILE A 68 -5.52 5.49 15.60
C ILE A 68 -6.43 5.60 16.84
N TRP A 69 -6.83 4.47 17.42
CA TRP A 69 -7.70 4.43 18.61
C TRP A 69 -7.03 5.10 19.81
N ASN A 70 -5.78 4.77 20.10
CA ASN A 70 -5.03 5.40 21.19
C ASN A 70 -4.88 6.92 20.95
N THR A 71 -4.63 7.34 19.69
CA THR A 71 -4.59 8.78 19.36
C THR A 71 -5.94 9.46 19.63
N ALA A 72 -7.05 8.80 19.31
CA ALA A 72 -8.40 9.30 19.60
C ALA A 72 -8.67 9.48 21.11
N HIS A 73 -7.92 8.76 21.96
CA HIS A 73 -8.02 8.78 23.41
C HIS A 73 -6.87 9.55 24.10
N GLY A 74 -6.05 10.29 23.36
CA GLY A 74 -5.00 11.18 23.87
C GLY A 74 -3.57 10.63 23.84
N ASP A 75 -3.38 9.35 23.52
CA ASP A 75 -2.06 8.69 23.45
C ASP A 75 -1.57 8.66 21.99
N PHE A 76 -0.86 9.67 21.54
CA PHE A 76 -0.47 9.89 20.14
C PHE A 76 0.30 8.71 19.53
N LEU A 77 -0.33 8.03 18.56
CA LEU A 77 0.19 6.88 17.82
C LEU A 77 0.82 5.80 18.74
N LEU A 78 0.28 5.62 19.94
CA LEU A 78 0.70 4.55 20.84
C LEU A 78 0.21 3.20 20.29
N ALA A 79 1.08 2.20 20.29
CA ALA A 79 0.75 0.83 19.88
C ALA A 79 1.51 -0.20 20.74
N THR A 80 1.07 -1.44 20.73
CA THR A 80 1.79 -2.54 21.36
C THR A 80 2.70 -3.20 20.34
N ASN A 81 4.01 -3.27 20.62
CA ASN A 81 4.99 -3.91 19.75
C ASN A 81 4.91 -5.46 19.84
N GLN A 82 5.76 -6.17 19.10
CA GLN A 82 5.80 -7.64 19.10
C GLN A 82 6.23 -8.23 20.45
N ALA A 83 7.03 -7.50 21.23
CA ALA A 83 7.44 -7.92 22.57
C ALA A 83 6.35 -7.69 23.65
N GLY A 84 5.26 -7.00 23.29
CA GLY A 84 4.18 -6.66 24.20
C GLY A 84 4.35 -5.30 24.88
N ASP A 85 5.38 -4.51 24.54
CA ASP A 85 5.60 -3.19 25.12
C ASP A 85 4.73 -2.13 24.43
N GLN A 86 4.29 -1.16 25.24
CA GLN A 86 3.61 0.03 24.73
C GLN A 86 4.65 1.03 24.20
N VAL A 87 4.67 1.20 22.89
CA VAL A 87 5.64 2.07 22.21
C VAL A 87 4.94 2.97 21.20
N SER A 88 5.56 4.11 20.90
CA SER A 88 5.08 4.88 19.75
C SER A 88 5.24 4.06 18.46
N ARG A 89 4.22 4.03 17.63
CA ARG A 89 4.31 3.44 16.29
C ARG A 89 5.44 4.05 15.46
N LEU A 90 5.77 5.33 15.72
CA LEU A 90 6.88 6.02 15.07
C LEU A 90 8.26 5.38 15.34
N ALA A 91 8.36 4.49 16.31
CA ALA A 91 9.57 3.69 16.55
C ALA A 91 9.87 2.68 15.43
N SER A 92 8.82 2.29 14.66
CA SER A 92 8.94 1.32 13.57
C SER A 92 8.76 1.94 12.20
N HIS A 93 7.75 2.82 12.05
CA HIS A 93 7.40 3.50 10.82
C HIS A 93 6.92 4.92 11.10
N VAL A 94 7.38 5.89 10.30
CA VAL A 94 6.94 7.28 10.40
C VAL A 94 5.76 7.49 9.43
N ASP A 95 4.57 7.17 9.91
CA ASP A 95 3.32 7.22 9.15
C ASP A 95 2.20 8.03 9.84
N PRO A 96 2.48 9.30 10.28
CA PRO A 96 1.50 10.11 10.98
C PRO A 96 0.26 10.45 10.16
N LEU A 97 0.23 10.16 8.85
CA LEU A 97 -0.96 10.28 8.02
C LEU A 97 -2.15 9.46 8.58
N LEU A 98 -1.90 8.42 9.39
CA LEU A 98 -2.95 7.66 10.06
C LEU A 98 -3.90 8.51 10.88
N VAL A 99 -3.46 9.67 11.37
CA VAL A 99 -4.28 10.62 12.16
C VAL A 99 -5.52 11.09 11.40
N VAL A 100 -5.52 11.04 10.07
CA VAL A 100 -6.69 11.40 9.25
C VAL A 100 -7.92 10.53 9.57
N PHE A 101 -7.71 9.32 10.09
CA PHE A 101 -8.77 8.40 10.46
C PHE A 101 -9.26 8.54 11.92
N VAL A 102 -8.59 9.34 12.75
CA VAL A 102 -8.97 9.54 14.16
C VAL A 102 -10.44 9.94 14.32
N PRO A 103 -11.01 10.87 13.52
CA PRO A 103 -12.42 11.23 13.64
C PRO A 103 -13.39 10.05 13.46
N LEU A 104 -13.02 9.02 12.72
CA LEU A 104 -13.85 7.83 12.54
C LEU A 104 -13.92 6.99 13.85
N GLN A 105 -12.85 6.98 14.64
CA GLN A 105 -12.81 6.27 15.92
C GLN A 105 -13.63 6.96 17.02
N TRP A 106 -13.97 8.23 16.86
CA TRP A 106 -14.93 8.90 17.76
C TRP A 106 -16.38 8.49 17.47
N ILE A 107 -16.65 7.94 16.29
CA ILE A 107 -17.99 7.50 15.87
C ILE A 107 -18.19 6.01 16.17
N THR A 108 -17.16 5.19 15.93
CA THR A 108 -17.22 3.74 16.12
C THR A 108 -15.82 3.16 16.37
N THR A 109 -15.75 2.10 17.18
CA THR A 109 -14.53 1.31 17.38
C THR A 109 -14.25 0.34 16.22
N SER A 110 -15.25 0.10 15.35
CA SER A 110 -15.09 -0.78 14.18
C SER A 110 -14.08 -0.20 13.18
N PRO A 111 -13.17 -1.00 12.62
CA PRO A 111 -12.26 -0.57 11.58
C PRO A 111 -12.92 -0.48 10.19
N VAL A 112 -14.15 -0.96 10.04
CA VAL A 112 -14.87 -0.99 8.75
C VAL A 112 -14.91 0.36 8.04
N PRO A 113 -15.25 1.50 8.70
CA PRO A 113 -15.21 2.81 8.04
C PRO A 113 -13.82 3.21 7.53
N ILE A 114 -12.77 2.77 8.21
CA ILE A 114 -11.38 3.05 7.82
C ILE A 114 -11.02 2.26 6.53
N LEU A 115 -11.41 0.99 6.45
CA LEU A 115 -11.21 0.15 5.26
C LEU A 115 -11.96 0.72 4.04
N ILE A 116 -13.21 1.17 4.23
CA ILE A 116 -13.99 1.83 3.19
C ILE A 116 -13.31 3.14 2.75
N ALA A 117 -12.89 3.97 3.71
CA ALA A 117 -12.24 5.24 3.42
C ALA A 117 -10.94 5.04 2.62
N GLN A 118 -10.11 4.01 2.96
CA GLN A 118 -8.92 3.66 2.18
C GLN A 118 -9.29 3.36 0.72
N ALA A 119 -10.28 2.52 0.47
CA ALA A 119 -10.70 2.16 -0.88
C ALA A 119 -11.20 3.38 -1.68
N VAL A 120 -11.99 4.25 -1.06
CA VAL A 120 -12.50 5.49 -1.68
C VAL A 120 -11.36 6.44 -2.01
N ILE A 121 -10.41 6.65 -1.08
CA ILE A 121 -9.27 7.53 -1.29
C ILE A 121 -8.39 7.02 -2.44
N VAL A 122 -8.12 5.71 -2.48
CA VAL A 122 -7.30 5.13 -3.55
C VAL A 122 -8.01 5.23 -4.90
N ALA A 123 -9.32 4.96 -4.97
CA ALA A 123 -10.10 5.10 -6.20
C ALA A 123 -10.04 6.53 -6.78
N ALA A 124 -9.96 7.57 -5.92
CA ALA A 124 -9.88 8.96 -6.36
C ALA A 124 -8.61 9.27 -7.17
N GLY A 125 -7.57 8.43 -7.11
CA GLY A 125 -6.38 8.54 -7.96
C GLY A 125 -6.65 8.31 -9.45
N ALA A 126 -7.80 7.72 -9.82
CA ALA A 126 -8.24 7.61 -11.20
C ALA A 126 -8.51 8.97 -11.87
N LEU A 127 -8.88 9.98 -11.08
CA LEU A 127 -9.15 11.33 -11.58
C LEU A 127 -7.89 12.01 -12.14
N PRO A 128 -6.80 12.14 -11.37
CA PRO A 128 -5.56 12.70 -11.92
C PRO A 128 -4.96 11.83 -13.03
N ALA A 129 -5.15 10.49 -13.02
CA ALA A 129 -4.76 9.64 -14.13
C ALA A 129 -5.51 10.00 -15.43
N PHE A 130 -6.82 10.22 -15.34
CA PHE A 130 -7.64 10.73 -16.45
C PHE A 130 -7.16 12.09 -16.93
N TRP A 131 -6.92 13.04 -16.02
CA TRP A 131 -6.52 14.40 -16.40
C TRP A 131 -5.14 14.43 -17.04
N LEU A 132 -4.17 13.65 -16.53
CA LEU A 132 -2.84 13.50 -17.14
C LEU A 132 -2.93 12.87 -18.53
N ALA A 133 -3.70 11.80 -18.68
CA ALA A 133 -3.91 11.15 -19.97
C ALA A 133 -4.56 12.12 -20.96
N ARG A 134 -5.58 12.87 -20.54
CA ARG A 134 -6.23 13.88 -21.37
C ARG A 134 -5.28 15.01 -21.78
N LEU A 135 -4.42 15.44 -20.86
CA LEU A 135 -3.41 16.48 -21.10
C LEU A 135 -2.37 16.03 -22.13
N TRP A 136 -1.81 14.83 -21.95
CA TRP A 136 -0.70 14.36 -22.77
C TRP A 136 -1.12 13.72 -24.10
N LEU A 137 -2.23 12.99 -24.12
CA LEU A 137 -2.70 12.24 -25.29
C LEU A 137 -3.73 13.00 -26.12
N ARG A 138 -4.37 14.04 -25.56
CA ARG A 138 -5.37 14.91 -26.24
C ARG A 138 -6.52 14.12 -26.87
N ASP A 139 -6.95 13.05 -26.22
CA ASP A 139 -7.97 12.13 -26.70
C ASP A 139 -8.78 11.61 -25.50
N ASP A 140 -10.10 11.79 -25.54
CA ASP A 140 -10.97 11.43 -24.41
C ASP A 140 -11.09 9.92 -24.22
N ARG A 141 -10.99 9.10 -25.28
CA ARG A 141 -10.99 7.63 -25.17
C ARG A 141 -9.75 7.13 -24.44
N LEU A 142 -8.61 7.68 -24.79
CA LEU A 142 -7.34 7.37 -24.12
C LEU A 142 -7.30 7.96 -22.70
N ALA A 143 -7.97 9.06 -22.45
CA ALA A 143 -8.09 9.62 -21.10
C ALA A 143 -8.89 8.69 -20.18
N VAL A 144 -10.03 8.17 -20.65
CA VAL A 144 -10.82 7.16 -19.91
C VAL A 144 -10.02 5.87 -19.73
N ALA A 145 -9.29 5.42 -20.77
CA ALA A 145 -8.41 4.26 -20.66
C ALA A 145 -7.27 4.47 -19.64
N GLY A 146 -6.77 5.71 -19.50
CA GLY A 146 -5.79 6.07 -18.47
C GLY A 146 -6.33 5.93 -17.04
N ALA A 147 -7.58 6.33 -16.80
CA ALA A 147 -8.26 6.08 -15.54
C ALA A 147 -8.48 4.57 -15.31
N ALA A 148 -8.89 3.83 -16.35
CA ALA A 148 -9.02 2.38 -16.30
C ALA A 148 -7.67 1.70 -15.98
N MET A 149 -6.57 2.15 -16.60
CA MET A 149 -5.21 1.65 -16.31
C MET A 149 -4.88 1.78 -14.82
N TYR A 150 -5.23 2.90 -14.18
CA TYR A 150 -5.02 3.10 -12.74
C TYR A 150 -5.86 2.12 -11.92
N LEU A 151 -7.16 2.01 -12.18
CA LEU A 151 -8.08 1.17 -11.41
C LEU A 151 -7.85 -0.33 -11.62
N LEU A 152 -7.41 -0.73 -12.82
CA LEU A 152 -7.10 -2.12 -13.16
C LEU A 152 -5.66 -2.51 -12.84
N TYR A 153 -4.86 -1.60 -12.26
CA TYR A 153 -3.48 -1.91 -11.92
C TYR A 153 -3.42 -2.82 -10.68
N VAL A 154 -3.04 -4.05 -10.90
CA VAL A 154 -3.04 -5.14 -9.91
C VAL A 154 -2.35 -4.78 -8.59
N PRO A 155 -1.16 -4.13 -8.58
CA PRO A 155 -0.52 -3.73 -7.33
C PRO A 155 -1.37 -2.82 -6.44
N LEU A 156 -2.18 -1.91 -7.03
CA LEU A 156 -3.08 -1.04 -6.26
C LEU A 156 -4.29 -1.81 -5.71
N GLN A 157 -4.81 -2.78 -6.47
CA GLN A 157 -5.90 -3.64 -6.02
C GLN A 157 -5.48 -4.43 -4.77
N TRP A 158 -4.30 -5.03 -4.81
CA TRP A 158 -3.74 -5.74 -3.66
C TRP A 158 -3.45 -4.82 -2.48
N ALA A 159 -2.88 -3.64 -2.73
CA ALA A 159 -2.54 -2.68 -1.68
C ALA A 159 -3.78 -2.26 -0.85
N VAL A 160 -4.96 -2.21 -1.45
CA VAL A 160 -6.22 -1.89 -0.75
C VAL A 160 -6.76 -3.09 0.02
N LEU A 161 -6.57 -4.33 -0.47
CA LEU A 161 -7.12 -5.54 0.17
C LEU A 161 -6.13 -6.19 1.16
N THR A 162 -4.88 -5.76 1.20
CA THR A 162 -3.91 -6.20 2.22
C THR A 162 -3.96 -5.29 3.45
N ASP A 163 -5.14 -5.18 4.06
CA ASP A 163 -5.38 -4.41 5.27
C ASP A 163 -5.16 -2.89 5.12
N LEU A 164 -5.21 -2.14 6.23
CA LEU A 164 -4.91 -0.72 6.22
C LEU A 164 -3.40 -0.49 6.24
N HIS A 165 -2.92 0.35 5.32
CA HIS A 165 -1.56 0.87 5.37
C HIS A 165 -1.54 2.34 4.94
N ALA A 166 -0.97 3.22 5.77
CA ALA A 166 -0.87 4.64 5.43
C ALA A 166 -0.16 4.86 4.08
N VAL A 167 0.85 4.04 3.76
CA VAL A 167 1.58 4.10 2.49
C VAL A 167 0.72 3.81 1.26
N THR A 168 -0.40 3.10 1.40
CA THR A 168 -1.35 2.88 0.30
C THR A 168 -1.98 4.19 -0.15
N LEU A 169 -2.19 5.12 0.78
CA LEU A 169 -2.72 6.45 0.50
C LEU A 169 -1.72 7.34 -0.27
N ALA A 170 -0.43 7.01 -0.25
CA ALA A 170 0.56 7.73 -1.05
C ALA A 170 0.29 7.62 -2.56
N ALA A 171 -0.29 6.50 -3.02
CA ALA A 171 -0.52 6.28 -4.45
C ALA A 171 -1.41 7.35 -5.11
N PRO A 172 -2.63 7.65 -4.64
CA PRO A 172 -3.43 8.74 -5.18
C PRO A 172 -2.77 10.11 -4.95
N LEU A 173 -2.17 10.34 -3.78
CA LEU A 173 -1.50 11.62 -3.47
C LEU A 173 -0.36 11.93 -4.44
N ILE A 174 0.47 10.95 -4.76
CA ILE A 174 1.55 11.08 -5.76
C ILE A 174 0.96 11.31 -7.15
N MET A 175 -0.12 10.63 -7.51
CA MET A 175 -0.76 10.85 -8.82
C MET A 175 -1.30 12.28 -8.94
N TYR A 176 -1.92 12.84 -7.88
CA TYR A 176 -2.30 14.25 -7.80
C TYR A 176 -1.09 15.17 -7.84
N ALA A 177 0.03 14.83 -7.16
CA ALA A 177 1.25 15.63 -7.18
C ALA A 177 1.85 15.71 -8.60
N ILE A 178 1.88 14.61 -9.35
CA ILE A 178 2.34 14.59 -10.75
C ILE A 178 1.43 15.48 -11.62
N TRP A 179 0.11 15.37 -11.46
CA TRP A 179 -0.84 16.22 -12.19
C TRP A 179 -0.65 17.70 -11.84
N ALA A 180 -0.51 18.03 -10.56
CA ALA A 180 -0.30 19.40 -10.09
C ALA A 180 1.04 19.97 -10.59
N ALA A 181 2.10 19.16 -10.66
CA ALA A 181 3.38 19.54 -11.23
C ALA A 181 3.28 19.88 -12.72
N GLU A 182 2.54 19.07 -13.50
CA GLU A 182 2.31 19.29 -14.94
C GLU A 182 1.45 20.54 -15.21
N THR A 183 0.44 20.78 -14.39
CA THR A 183 -0.55 21.86 -14.58
C THR A 183 -0.25 23.14 -13.79
N ARG A 184 0.85 23.15 -13.02
CA ARG A 184 1.30 24.30 -12.20
C ARG A 184 0.30 24.71 -11.10
N HIS A 185 -0.39 23.74 -10.52
CA HIS A 185 -1.22 23.96 -9.33
C HIS A 185 -0.38 23.79 -8.06
N ASP A 186 0.44 24.80 -7.73
CA ASP A 186 1.47 24.70 -6.70
C ASP A 186 0.95 24.42 -5.29
N TRP A 187 -0.23 24.94 -4.92
CA TRP A 187 -0.84 24.64 -3.65
C TRP A 187 -1.29 23.18 -3.53
N VAL A 188 -1.85 22.59 -4.62
CA VAL A 188 -2.20 21.16 -4.67
C VAL A 188 -0.94 20.32 -4.58
N LEU A 189 0.12 20.68 -5.31
CA LEU A 189 1.41 20.03 -5.25
C LEU A 189 1.95 20.02 -3.81
N GLY A 190 1.94 21.17 -3.15
CA GLY A 190 2.42 21.30 -1.77
C GLY A 190 1.65 20.41 -0.79
N ILE A 191 0.32 20.41 -0.84
CA ILE A 191 -0.52 19.59 0.04
C ILE A 191 -0.33 18.11 -0.24
N THR A 192 -0.38 17.69 -1.50
CA THR A 192 -0.30 16.27 -1.84
C THR A 192 1.08 15.69 -1.58
N VAL A 193 2.15 16.46 -1.80
CA VAL A 193 3.52 16.08 -1.42
C VAL A 193 3.63 15.97 0.10
N ALA A 194 3.16 16.96 0.86
CA ALA A 194 3.22 16.92 2.33
C ALA A 194 2.48 15.69 2.89
N LEU A 195 1.25 15.44 2.44
CA LEU A 195 0.48 14.28 2.88
C LEU A 195 1.13 12.95 2.46
N ALA A 196 1.70 12.87 1.25
CA ALA A 196 2.41 11.67 0.80
C ALA A 196 3.65 11.39 1.66
N LEU A 197 4.43 12.41 2.03
CA LEU A 197 5.58 12.29 2.93
C LEU A 197 5.19 11.76 4.32
N LEU A 198 4.02 12.14 4.82
CA LEU A 198 3.48 11.69 6.11
C LEU A 198 2.98 10.23 6.07
N SER A 199 2.99 9.58 4.92
CA SER A 199 2.49 8.19 4.79
C SER A 199 3.52 7.12 5.14
N LYS A 200 4.82 7.39 4.93
CA LYS A 200 5.93 6.52 5.31
C LYS A 200 7.28 7.21 5.10
N GLU A 201 8.26 6.91 5.95
CA GLU A 201 9.60 7.51 5.97
C GLU A 201 10.34 7.47 4.61
N GLN A 202 10.19 6.40 3.85
CA GLN A 202 10.90 6.17 2.58
C GLN A 202 10.31 6.90 1.38
N VAL A 203 9.04 7.32 1.44
CA VAL A 203 8.33 7.95 0.31
C VAL A 203 9.04 9.20 -0.19
N GLY A 204 9.78 9.88 0.70
CA GLY A 204 10.55 11.06 0.33
C GLY A 204 11.63 10.81 -0.72
N LEU A 205 12.19 9.60 -0.83
CA LEU A 205 13.19 9.28 -1.86
C LEU A 205 12.57 9.37 -3.27
N SER A 206 11.40 8.80 -3.47
CA SER A 206 10.66 8.85 -4.75
C SER A 206 10.14 10.26 -5.04
N ILE A 207 9.67 10.99 -4.03
CA ILE A 207 9.24 12.39 -4.18
C ILE A 207 10.43 13.31 -4.50
N ALA A 208 11.61 13.05 -3.96
CA ALA A 208 12.81 13.81 -4.31
C ALA A 208 13.17 13.68 -5.79
N LEU A 209 13.04 12.48 -6.35
CA LEU A 209 13.19 12.27 -7.79
C LEU A 209 12.09 12.94 -8.62
N LEU A 210 10.85 13.03 -8.11
CA LEU A 210 9.81 13.85 -8.72
C LEU A 210 10.20 15.34 -8.76
N GLY A 211 10.75 15.87 -7.67
CA GLY A 211 11.30 17.23 -7.64
C GLY A 211 12.39 17.45 -8.69
N LEU A 212 13.32 16.49 -8.82
CA LEU A 212 14.37 16.52 -9.85
C LEU A 212 13.76 16.43 -11.26
N TRP A 213 12.78 15.57 -11.49
CA TRP A 213 12.04 15.48 -12.75
C TRP A 213 11.37 16.82 -13.11
N MET A 214 10.78 17.53 -12.14
CA MET A 214 10.22 18.88 -12.34
C MET A 214 11.29 19.88 -12.80
N VAL A 215 12.50 19.82 -12.24
CA VAL A 215 13.62 20.67 -12.67
C VAL A 215 13.98 20.41 -14.13
N ILE A 216 14.13 19.15 -14.50
CA ILE A 216 14.61 18.72 -15.83
C ILE A 216 13.50 18.92 -16.88
N ARG A 217 12.31 18.44 -16.63
CA ARG A 217 11.18 18.42 -17.59
C ARG A 217 10.56 19.78 -17.80
N HIS A 218 10.30 20.50 -16.71
CA HIS A 218 9.51 21.74 -16.74
C HIS A 218 10.35 23.01 -16.54
N ARG A 219 11.66 22.88 -16.32
CA ARG A 219 12.55 23.98 -15.93
C ARG A 219 12.06 24.73 -14.68
N ARG A 220 11.28 24.07 -13.83
CA ARG A 220 10.76 24.59 -12.55
C ARG A 220 11.81 24.44 -11.46
N ARG A 221 12.94 25.15 -11.61
CA ARG A 221 14.11 24.96 -10.77
C ARG A 221 13.83 25.15 -9.29
N ILE A 222 13.14 26.23 -8.92
CA ILE A 222 12.86 26.56 -7.51
C ILE A 222 11.85 25.56 -6.93
N ALA A 223 10.68 25.40 -7.52
CA ALA A 223 9.65 24.50 -7.00
C ALA A 223 10.15 23.04 -6.95
N GLY A 224 10.83 22.57 -7.99
CA GLY A 224 11.40 21.23 -8.01
C GLY A 224 12.50 21.04 -6.96
N ALA A 225 13.38 22.03 -6.76
CA ALA A 225 14.40 21.98 -5.72
C ALA A 225 13.77 21.98 -4.31
N ILE A 226 12.74 22.79 -4.07
CA ILE A 226 12.02 22.79 -2.78
C ILE A 226 11.42 21.41 -2.52
N VAL A 227 10.72 20.81 -3.50
CA VAL A 227 10.14 19.47 -3.36
C VAL A 227 11.22 18.43 -3.07
N ALA A 228 12.34 18.46 -3.82
CA ALA A 228 13.43 17.48 -3.65
C ALA A 228 14.10 17.61 -2.27
N VAL A 229 14.46 18.84 -1.88
CA VAL A 229 15.14 19.10 -0.60
C VAL A 229 14.23 18.79 0.58
N ALA A 230 12.96 19.23 0.55
CA ALA A 230 12.00 18.95 1.62
C ALA A 230 11.76 17.45 1.78
N ALA A 231 11.65 16.70 0.68
CA ALA A 231 11.43 15.27 0.71
C ALA A 231 12.65 14.50 1.27
N LEU A 232 13.87 14.87 0.87
CA LEU A 232 15.09 14.28 1.43
C LEU A 232 15.27 14.64 2.91
N ALA A 233 15.01 15.90 3.28
CA ALA A 233 15.07 16.35 4.66
C ALA A 233 14.08 15.59 5.54
N TRP A 234 12.83 15.40 5.07
CA TRP A 234 11.84 14.59 5.79
C TRP A 234 12.30 13.15 5.99
N THR A 235 12.76 12.47 4.94
CA THR A 235 13.29 11.11 5.07
C THR A 235 14.47 11.05 6.05
N ALA A 236 15.40 12.01 5.99
CA ALA A 236 16.52 12.07 6.90
C ALA A 236 16.06 12.27 8.37
N ILE A 237 15.14 13.21 8.60
CA ILE A 237 14.57 13.46 9.93
C ILE A 237 13.83 12.22 10.43
N ALA A 238 13.01 11.59 9.59
CA ALA A 238 12.26 10.38 9.95
C ALA A 238 13.20 9.24 10.38
N VAL A 239 14.22 8.95 9.58
CA VAL A 239 15.11 7.79 9.80
C VAL A 239 16.17 8.05 10.86
N LEU A 240 16.71 9.27 10.92
CA LEU A 240 17.86 9.59 11.80
C LEU A 240 17.44 10.19 13.15
N VAL A 241 16.24 10.74 13.25
CA VAL A 241 15.77 11.42 14.46
C VAL A 241 14.51 10.77 15.01
N ILE A 242 13.40 10.70 14.23
CA ILE A 242 12.09 10.28 14.76
C ILE A 242 12.12 8.81 15.19
N ILE A 243 12.52 7.90 14.30
CA ILE A 243 12.55 6.46 14.60
C ILE A 243 13.46 6.15 15.82
N PRO A 244 14.71 6.62 15.89
CA PRO A 244 15.56 6.34 17.04
C PRO A 244 15.03 6.93 18.35
N THR A 245 14.51 8.16 18.31
CA THR A 245 13.98 8.83 19.51
C THR A 245 12.71 8.14 20.02
N ALA A 246 11.79 7.78 19.12
CA ALA A 246 10.58 7.08 19.47
C ALA A 246 10.84 5.64 19.93
N GLY A 247 11.93 5.03 19.46
CA GLY A 247 12.31 3.65 19.77
C GLY A 247 12.97 3.44 21.12
N ASN A 248 13.41 4.51 21.80
CA ASN A 248 14.10 4.41 23.10
C ASN A 248 15.19 3.33 23.15
N GLY A 249 15.97 3.18 22.06
CA GLY A 249 17.05 2.19 21.98
C GLY A 249 16.60 0.80 21.51
N LEU A 250 15.34 0.58 21.22
CA LEU A 250 14.88 -0.66 20.59
C LEU A 250 15.42 -0.76 19.16
N PRO A 251 15.84 -1.96 18.71
CA PRO A 251 16.32 -2.15 17.33
C PRO A 251 15.22 -1.82 16.33
N ALA A 252 15.55 -0.98 15.36
CA ALA A 252 14.64 -0.74 14.25
C ALA A 252 14.48 -2.03 13.40
N PRO A 253 13.31 -2.31 12.82
CA PRO A 253 13.04 -3.52 12.02
C PRO A 253 13.83 -3.58 10.70
N PHE A 254 14.74 -2.63 10.48
CA PHE A 254 15.56 -2.53 9.27
C PHE A 254 16.49 -3.74 9.08
N GLU A 255 17.16 -4.19 10.13
CA GLU A 255 18.13 -5.30 10.06
C GLU A 255 17.48 -6.60 9.62
N GLN A 256 16.26 -6.88 10.08
CA GLN A 256 15.51 -8.07 9.68
C GLN A 256 15.21 -8.11 8.18
N ARG A 257 15.15 -6.95 7.51
CA ARG A 257 14.80 -6.84 6.08
C ARG A 257 16.03 -6.75 5.17
N TYR A 258 17.09 -6.10 5.61
CA TYR A 258 18.25 -5.74 4.77
C TYR A 258 19.59 -6.16 5.37
N GLY A 259 19.58 -6.98 6.41
CA GLY A 259 20.76 -7.37 7.19
C GLY A 259 21.89 -8.02 6.38
N GLN A 260 21.58 -8.63 5.23
CA GLN A 260 22.60 -9.18 4.33
C GLN A 260 23.55 -8.12 3.76
N PHE A 261 23.11 -6.86 3.70
CA PHE A 261 23.94 -5.74 3.24
C PHE A 261 24.43 -4.83 4.39
N GLY A 262 23.80 -4.90 5.56
CA GLY A 262 24.18 -4.13 6.74
C GLY A 262 23.05 -3.90 7.73
N SER A 263 23.41 -3.72 9.01
CA SER A 263 22.44 -3.57 10.11
C SER A 263 21.79 -2.18 10.20
N THR A 264 22.26 -1.21 9.43
CA THR A 264 21.68 0.15 9.36
C THR A 264 21.51 0.58 7.89
N PRO A 265 20.64 1.55 7.58
CA PRO A 265 20.47 2.04 6.21
C PRO A 265 21.79 2.46 5.53
N ALA A 266 22.65 3.18 6.25
CA ALA A 266 23.94 3.59 5.72
C ALA A 266 24.87 2.40 5.45
N LYS A 267 24.96 1.45 6.38
CA LYS A 267 25.76 0.23 6.20
C LYS A 267 25.23 -0.63 5.06
N ALA A 268 23.90 -0.74 4.90
CA ALA A 268 23.31 -1.51 3.81
C ALA A 268 23.62 -0.90 2.43
N VAL A 269 23.60 0.42 2.31
CA VAL A 269 24.02 1.10 1.06
C VAL A 269 25.49 0.83 0.78
N ILE A 270 26.36 1.00 1.77
CA ILE A 270 27.80 0.71 1.64
C ILE A 270 28.00 -0.77 1.29
N GLY A 271 27.34 -1.68 2.00
CA GLY A 271 27.44 -3.12 1.75
C GLY A 271 27.00 -3.49 0.33
N ALA A 272 25.88 -2.96 -0.15
CA ALA A 272 25.43 -3.20 -1.51
C ALA A 272 26.43 -2.70 -2.59
N ILE A 273 27.12 -1.57 -2.32
CA ILE A 273 28.12 -1.03 -3.24
C ILE A 273 29.44 -1.83 -3.17
N THR A 274 29.85 -2.24 -1.97
CA THR A 274 31.14 -2.93 -1.75
C THR A 274 31.08 -4.43 -2.06
N HIS A 275 29.87 -5.01 -2.12
CA HIS A 275 29.64 -6.43 -2.46
C HIS A 275 28.77 -6.55 -3.76
N PRO A 276 29.31 -6.11 -4.92
CA PRO A 276 28.52 -6.05 -6.17
C PRO A 276 28.05 -7.44 -6.67
N VAL A 277 28.80 -8.50 -6.34
CA VAL A 277 28.38 -9.87 -6.71
C VAL A 277 27.13 -10.27 -5.92
N ASP A 278 27.09 -10.01 -4.62
CA ASP A 278 25.93 -10.30 -3.77
C ASP A 278 24.71 -9.46 -4.18
N LEU A 279 24.96 -8.20 -4.58
CA LEU A 279 23.93 -7.34 -5.12
C LEU A 279 23.34 -7.91 -6.41
N VAL A 280 24.19 -8.27 -7.39
CA VAL A 280 23.72 -8.80 -8.68
C VAL A 280 23.03 -10.16 -8.51
N THR A 281 23.57 -11.06 -7.69
CA THR A 281 22.93 -12.34 -7.41
C THR A 281 21.60 -12.19 -6.69
N THR A 282 21.50 -11.27 -5.74
CA THR A 282 20.23 -10.93 -5.07
C THR A 282 19.20 -10.42 -6.08
N LEU A 283 19.54 -9.40 -6.86
CA LEU A 283 18.62 -8.81 -7.85
C LEU A 283 18.25 -9.78 -8.98
N GLY A 284 19.17 -10.69 -9.34
CA GLY A 284 19.00 -11.67 -10.42
C GLY A 284 18.13 -12.86 -10.10
N THR A 285 17.57 -12.98 -8.89
CA THR A 285 16.68 -14.09 -8.56
C THR A 285 15.37 -14.04 -9.35
N GLY A 286 14.83 -15.20 -9.73
CA GLY A 286 13.62 -15.31 -10.54
C GLY A 286 12.41 -14.58 -9.94
N GLY A 287 12.24 -14.60 -8.61
CA GLY A 287 11.15 -13.89 -7.94
C GLY A 287 11.23 -12.37 -8.08
N ARG A 288 12.44 -11.79 -7.99
CA ARG A 288 12.65 -10.35 -8.14
C ARG A 288 12.52 -9.87 -9.57
N ILE A 289 13.01 -10.68 -10.52
CA ILE A 289 12.80 -10.41 -11.95
C ILE A 289 11.31 -10.46 -12.29
N ALA A 290 10.60 -11.49 -11.81
CA ALA A 290 9.16 -11.62 -11.98
C ALA A 290 8.40 -10.41 -11.41
N TYR A 291 8.82 -9.89 -10.25
CA TYR A 291 8.24 -8.69 -9.64
C TYR A 291 8.31 -7.49 -10.61
N VAL A 292 9.48 -7.21 -11.17
CA VAL A 292 9.65 -6.09 -12.12
C VAL A 292 8.82 -6.31 -13.39
N VAL A 293 8.80 -7.55 -13.91
CA VAL A 293 7.99 -7.89 -15.08
C VAL A 293 6.50 -7.69 -14.80
N ILE A 294 6.00 -8.13 -13.64
CA ILE A 294 4.59 -7.99 -13.26
C ILE A 294 4.22 -6.51 -13.02
N LEU A 295 5.16 -5.66 -12.58
CA LEU A 295 4.93 -4.22 -12.50
C LEU A 295 4.79 -3.57 -13.89
N LEU A 296 5.54 -4.03 -14.89
CA LEU A 296 5.60 -3.38 -16.20
C LEU A 296 4.63 -3.98 -17.22
N LEU A 297 4.38 -5.29 -17.16
CA LEU A 297 3.58 -6.02 -18.15
C LEU A 297 2.13 -5.50 -18.27
N PRO A 298 1.38 -5.24 -17.18
CA PRO A 298 0.04 -4.67 -17.29
C PRO A 298 0.01 -3.28 -17.91
N LEU A 299 1.14 -2.58 -17.86
CA LEU A 299 1.36 -1.27 -18.47
C LEU A 299 1.96 -1.37 -19.87
N LEU A 300 2.01 -2.58 -20.46
CA LEU A 300 2.54 -2.85 -21.79
C LEU A 300 3.99 -2.34 -22.00
N PHE A 301 4.79 -2.32 -20.92
CA PHE A 301 6.14 -1.75 -20.88
C PHE A 301 6.23 -0.28 -21.33
N LEU A 302 5.12 0.42 -21.44
CA LEU A 302 5.06 1.83 -21.81
C LEU A 302 5.89 2.77 -20.92
N PRO A 303 6.09 2.50 -19.60
CA PRO A 303 6.95 3.32 -18.75
C PRO A 303 8.38 3.48 -19.31
N LEU A 304 8.90 2.50 -20.04
CA LEU A 304 10.23 2.54 -20.64
C LEU A 304 10.38 3.62 -21.72
N ALA A 305 9.26 4.08 -22.31
CA ALA A 305 9.24 5.19 -23.27
C ALA A 305 9.18 6.58 -22.58
N ALA A 306 9.10 6.63 -21.24
CA ALA A 306 9.22 7.86 -20.44
C ALA A 306 10.14 7.62 -19.22
N PRO A 307 11.44 7.27 -19.46
CA PRO A 307 12.33 6.75 -18.42
C PRO A 307 12.54 7.70 -17.24
N TRP A 308 12.60 9.01 -17.48
CA TRP A 308 12.83 9.99 -16.42
C TRP A 308 11.72 10.04 -15.37
N LEU A 309 10.47 9.81 -15.76
CA LEU A 309 9.37 9.72 -14.82
C LEU A 309 9.30 8.32 -14.18
N ALA A 310 9.57 7.28 -14.96
CA ALA A 310 9.66 5.91 -14.45
C ALA A 310 10.75 5.74 -13.38
N LEU A 311 11.89 6.45 -13.50
CA LEU A 311 12.96 6.45 -12.52
C LEU A 311 12.51 6.95 -11.12
N CYS A 312 11.42 7.74 -11.03
CA CYS A 312 10.87 8.13 -9.72
C CYS A 312 10.34 6.93 -8.93
N ALA A 313 9.97 5.83 -9.58
CA ALA A 313 9.58 4.58 -8.92
C ALA A 313 10.78 3.77 -8.39
N LEU A 314 12.00 4.05 -8.89
CA LEU A 314 13.16 3.20 -8.68
C LEU A 314 13.57 3.03 -7.20
N PRO A 315 13.54 4.07 -6.34
CA PRO A 315 13.93 3.89 -4.94
C PRO A 315 13.13 2.80 -4.25
N ASP A 316 11.80 2.82 -4.36
CA ASP A 316 10.93 1.82 -3.73
C ASP A 316 11.05 0.45 -4.40
N VAL A 317 11.10 0.38 -5.74
CA VAL A 317 11.32 -0.89 -6.46
C VAL A 317 12.64 -1.53 -6.04
N PHE A 318 13.72 -0.72 -5.97
CA PHE A 318 15.03 -1.21 -5.60
C PHE A 318 15.07 -1.67 -4.12
N MET A 319 14.51 -0.90 -3.20
CA MET A 319 14.38 -1.30 -1.80
C MET A 319 13.59 -2.60 -1.65
N ASN A 320 12.49 -2.75 -2.38
CA ASN A 320 11.71 -3.97 -2.37
C ASN A 320 12.52 -5.17 -2.90
N MET A 321 13.27 -5.00 -3.97
CA MET A 321 14.13 -6.06 -4.54
C MET A 321 15.31 -6.43 -3.64
N LEU A 322 15.82 -5.51 -2.82
CA LEU A 322 16.90 -5.78 -1.88
C LEU A 322 16.42 -6.51 -0.62
N ALA A 323 15.13 -6.46 -0.29
CA ALA A 323 14.62 -7.08 0.92
C ALA A 323 14.80 -8.61 0.92
N GLN A 324 15.10 -9.18 2.09
CA GLN A 324 15.11 -10.63 2.31
C GLN A 324 13.68 -11.18 2.42
N TRP A 325 12.77 -10.37 2.92
CA TRP A 325 11.38 -10.71 3.12
C TRP A 325 10.62 -10.70 1.79
N TRP A 326 10.21 -11.89 1.30
CA TRP A 326 9.59 -12.08 -0.02
C TRP A 326 8.34 -11.22 -0.29
N PRO A 327 7.48 -10.86 0.67
CA PRO A 327 6.34 -9.99 0.40
C PRO A 327 6.73 -8.63 -0.17
N ASN A 328 7.94 -8.13 0.11
CA ASN A 328 8.40 -6.85 -0.41
C ASN A 328 8.49 -6.85 -1.95
N TYR A 329 8.99 -7.94 -2.54
CA TYR A 329 9.08 -8.10 -3.99
C TYR A 329 7.95 -8.98 -4.56
N SER A 330 6.76 -8.87 -3.96
CA SER A 330 5.50 -9.41 -4.48
C SER A 330 4.51 -8.27 -4.70
N VAL A 331 3.74 -8.34 -5.79
CA VAL A 331 2.66 -7.36 -6.04
C VAL A 331 1.43 -7.62 -5.17
N GLU A 332 1.39 -8.71 -4.43
CA GLU A 332 0.25 -9.16 -3.62
C GLU A 332 0.17 -8.47 -2.25
N PHE A 333 1.02 -7.47 -2.01
CA PHE A 333 1.08 -6.69 -0.77
C PHE A 333 1.14 -5.18 -1.08
N HIS A 334 1.07 -4.37 -0.02
CA HIS A 334 1.07 -2.91 -0.12
C HIS A 334 2.41 -2.28 -0.58
N TYR A 335 3.49 -3.04 -0.66
CA TYR A 335 4.84 -2.52 -0.95
C TYR A 335 4.99 -1.89 -2.35
N ALA A 336 4.12 -2.26 -3.28
CA ALA A 336 4.11 -1.66 -4.62
C ALA A 336 3.22 -0.40 -4.72
N ALA A 337 2.64 0.10 -3.62
CA ALA A 337 1.77 1.28 -3.63
C ALA A 337 2.49 2.55 -4.11
N VAL A 338 3.72 2.80 -3.61
CA VAL A 338 4.49 4.01 -3.96
C VAL A 338 4.98 4.02 -5.41
N PRO A 339 5.59 2.94 -5.96
CA PRO A 339 6.04 2.94 -7.35
C PRO A 339 4.89 2.98 -8.37
N SER A 340 3.69 2.52 -8.01
CA SER A 340 2.53 2.41 -8.91
C SER A 340 2.16 3.71 -9.62
N PRO A 341 1.92 4.85 -8.95
CA PRO A 341 1.51 6.09 -9.60
C PRO A 341 2.59 6.61 -10.58
N TYR A 342 3.86 6.45 -10.26
CA TYR A 342 4.94 6.84 -11.16
C TYR A 342 4.98 6.00 -12.42
N LEU A 343 4.83 4.68 -12.29
CA LEU A 343 4.80 3.77 -13.43
C LEU A 343 3.58 4.00 -14.31
N ILE A 344 2.40 4.21 -13.72
CA ILE A 344 1.18 4.53 -14.46
C ILE A 344 1.33 5.85 -15.20
N ALA A 345 1.77 6.92 -14.53
CA ALA A 345 2.00 8.21 -15.16
C ALA A 345 3.08 8.13 -16.26
N ALA A 346 4.15 7.37 -16.01
CA ALA A 346 5.18 7.12 -17.01
C ALA A 346 4.64 6.31 -18.20
N ALA A 347 3.70 5.39 -18.01
CA ALA A 347 3.05 4.68 -19.10
C ALA A 347 2.21 5.62 -19.98
N LEU A 348 1.44 6.52 -19.35
CA LEU A 348 0.65 7.52 -20.07
C LEU A 348 1.53 8.49 -20.86
N LEU A 349 2.60 9.00 -20.25
CA LEU A 349 3.58 9.86 -20.91
C LEU A 349 4.36 9.10 -22.00
N GLY A 350 4.73 7.84 -21.75
CA GLY A 350 5.40 6.97 -22.70
C GLY A 350 4.56 6.72 -23.94
N LEU A 351 3.25 6.48 -23.76
CA LEU A 351 2.33 6.36 -24.88
C LEU A 351 2.26 7.66 -25.69
N ALA A 352 2.23 8.83 -25.04
CA ALA A 352 2.27 10.12 -25.73
C ALA A 352 3.56 10.28 -26.55
N ASN A 353 4.72 9.97 -25.95
CA ASN A 353 6.02 10.02 -26.63
C ASN A 353 6.06 9.10 -27.87
N LEU A 354 5.51 7.88 -27.74
CA LEU A 354 5.46 6.93 -28.86
C LEU A 354 4.52 7.42 -29.97
N ARG A 355 3.39 8.04 -29.63
CA ARG A 355 2.46 8.59 -30.63
C ARG A 355 3.09 9.73 -31.46
N GLU A 356 3.94 10.53 -30.83
CA GLU A 356 4.65 11.63 -31.50
C GLU A 356 5.84 11.12 -32.37
N ARG A 357 6.55 10.10 -31.89
CA ARG A 357 7.85 9.68 -32.46
C ARG A 357 7.84 8.35 -33.22
N ALA A 358 6.71 7.60 -33.21
CA ALA A 358 6.67 6.25 -33.75
C ALA A 358 7.09 6.16 -35.21
N ARG A 359 8.16 5.46 -35.43
CA ARG A 359 8.69 4.98 -36.73
C ARG A 359 9.10 3.52 -36.52
N PRO A 360 8.80 2.60 -37.37
CA PRO A 360 8.27 2.72 -38.76
C PRO A 360 6.76 2.99 -38.82
N ALA A 361 6.26 3.31 -40.02
CA ALA A 361 4.88 3.77 -40.24
C ALA A 361 3.79 2.80 -39.75
N TRP A 362 4.01 1.49 -39.80
CA TRP A 362 3.07 0.47 -39.32
C TRP A 362 2.85 0.56 -37.80
N LEU A 363 3.92 0.74 -37.04
CA LEU A 363 3.84 0.94 -35.57
C LEU A 363 3.14 2.26 -35.26
N GLY A 364 3.46 3.34 -36.00
CA GLY A 364 2.82 4.63 -35.88
C GLY A 364 1.33 4.59 -36.17
N GLY A 365 0.89 3.80 -37.12
CA GLY A 365 -0.52 3.57 -37.42
C GLY A 365 -1.30 2.91 -36.25
N TRP A 366 -0.72 1.89 -35.64
CA TRP A 366 -1.29 1.21 -34.50
C TRP A 366 -1.37 2.11 -33.25
N VAL A 367 -0.26 2.73 -32.86
CA VAL A 367 -0.17 3.56 -31.64
C VAL A 367 -1.02 4.83 -31.77
N ARG A 368 -1.21 5.38 -32.97
CA ARG A 368 -2.05 6.55 -33.21
C ARG A 368 -3.55 6.23 -33.26
N ALA A 369 -3.94 4.99 -33.48
CA ALA A 369 -5.32 4.57 -33.49
C ALA A 369 -5.90 4.55 -32.06
N SER A 370 -6.43 5.69 -31.60
CA SER A 370 -6.85 5.91 -30.21
C SER A 370 -7.82 4.84 -29.70
N GLY A 371 -8.80 4.42 -30.49
CA GLY A 371 -9.75 3.38 -30.10
C GLY A 371 -9.06 2.03 -29.87
N ARG A 372 -8.17 1.60 -30.75
CA ARG A 372 -7.44 0.32 -30.62
C ARG A 372 -6.51 0.36 -29.41
N MET A 373 -5.82 1.47 -29.21
CA MET A 373 -4.93 1.65 -28.07
C MET A 373 -5.66 1.67 -26.73
N ALA A 374 -6.82 2.36 -26.67
CA ALA A 374 -7.69 2.35 -25.48
C ALA A 374 -8.16 0.92 -25.12
N VAL A 375 -8.63 0.17 -26.13
CA VAL A 375 -9.03 -1.22 -25.96
C VAL A 375 -7.85 -2.08 -25.47
N LEU A 376 -6.67 -1.95 -26.10
CA LEU A 376 -5.48 -2.73 -25.72
C LEU A 376 -5.07 -2.48 -24.26
N VAL A 377 -5.06 -1.22 -23.82
CA VAL A 377 -4.75 -0.83 -22.43
C VAL A 377 -5.75 -1.43 -21.44
N ILE A 378 -7.05 -1.33 -21.75
CA ILE A 378 -8.11 -1.89 -20.88
C ILE A 378 -8.00 -3.41 -20.84
N VAL A 379 -7.85 -4.08 -21.99
CA VAL A 379 -7.74 -5.55 -22.07
C VAL A 379 -6.52 -6.04 -21.31
N ALA A 380 -5.36 -5.37 -21.43
CA ALA A 380 -4.16 -5.72 -20.67
C ALA A 380 -4.41 -5.62 -19.14
N GLY A 381 -5.07 -4.55 -18.69
CA GLY A 381 -5.44 -4.38 -17.28
C GLY A 381 -6.43 -5.45 -16.79
N VAL A 382 -7.44 -5.77 -17.60
CA VAL A 382 -8.41 -6.83 -17.29
C VAL A 382 -7.71 -8.19 -17.20
N ILE A 383 -6.89 -8.55 -18.18
CA ILE A 383 -6.11 -9.80 -18.15
C ILE A 383 -5.24 -9.87 -16.90
N ALA A 384 -4.53 -8.79 -16.58
CA ALA A 384 -3.71 -8.74 -15.38
C ALA A 384 -4.54 -8.93 -14.10
N THR A 385 -5.70 -8.27 -14.00
CA THR A 385 -6.65 -8.43 -12.89
C THR A 385 -7.16 -9.88 -12.78
N VAL A 386 -7.50 -10.50 -13.92
CA VAL A 386 -7.96 -11.91 -13.95
C VAL A 386 -6.86 -12.86 -13.50
N VAL A 387 -5.62 -12.68 -13.99
CA VAL A 387 -4.51 -13.63 -13.75
C VAL A 387 -3.86 -13.43 -12.38
N LYS A 388 -3.73 -12.18 -11.92
CA LYS A 388 -2.96 -11.83 -10.71
C LYS A 388 -3.73 -10.98 -9.70
N GLY A 389 -4.94 -10.54 -10.02
CA GLY A 389 -5.74 -9.72 -9.12
C GLY A 389 -6.24 -10.49 -7.89
N PRO A 390 -6.70 -9.75 -6.86
CA PRO A 390 -7.14 -10.33 -5.59
C PRO A 390 -8.56 -10.90 -5.60
N LEU A 391 -9.34 -10.65 -6.66
CA LEU A 391 -10.77 -10.93 -6.66
C LEU A 391 -11.07 -12.43 -6.81
N PRO A 392 -11.99 -13.00 -6.02
CA PRO A 392 -12.14 -14.44 -5.88
C PRO A 392 -12.72 -15.14 -7.11
N TRP A 393 -13.53 -14.47 -7.95
CA TRP A 393 -14.11 -15.09 -9.16
C TRP A 393 -13.10 -15.42 -10.24
N PHE A 394 -11.90 -14.87 -10.17
CA PHE A 394 -10.82 -15.20 -11.09
C PHE A 394 -9.96 -16.37 -10.63
N SER A 395 -10.21 -16.91 -9.44
CA SER A 395 -9.47 -18.02 -8.87
C SER A 395 -9.51 -19.30 -9.73
N ALA A 396 -10.56 -19.51 -10.52
CA ALA A 396 -10.68 -20.65 -11.42
C ALA A 396 -9.72 -20.58 -12.63
N VAL A 397 -9.28 -19.36 -13.00
CA VAL A 397 -8.38 -19.13 -14.13
C VAL A 397 -6.92 -19.00 -13.68
N SER A 398 -6.69 -18.42 -12.51
CA SER A 398 -5.38 -18.38 -11.89
C SER A 398 -5.18 -19.62 -11.00
N ALA A 399 -3.98 -20.17 -10.93
CA ALA A 399 -3.63 -21.19 -9.94
C ALA A 399 -3.64 -20.60 -8.51
N VAL A 400 -4.73 -19.89 -8.18
CA VAL A 400 -4.94 -19.24 -6.89
C VAL A 400 -5.29 -20.34 -5.90
N SER A 401 -4.56 -20.36 -4.81
CA SER A 401 -4.80 -21.34 -3.75
C SER A 401 -6.24 -21.24 -3.23
N PRO A 402 -6.87 -22.36 -2.88
CA PRO A 402 -8.19 -22.36 -2.23
C PRO A 402 -8.28 -21.43 -1.02
N GLN A 403 -7.16 -21.16 -0.37
CA GLN A 403 -7.04 -20.24 0.76
C GLN A 403 -7.45 -18.79 0.43
N ARG A 404 -7.37 -18.34 -0.84
CA ARG A 404 -7.86 -17.00 -1.23
C ARG A 404 -9.38 -16.92 -1.26
N LEU A 405 -10.07 -17.99 -1.65
CA LEU A 405 -11.53 -18.04 -1.58
C LEU A 405 -12.02 -17.99 -0.14
N MET A 406 -11.31 -18.69 0.76
CA MET A 406 -11.65 -18.69 2.19
C MET A 406 -11.51 -17.32 2.86
N GLN A 407 -10.72 -16.39 2.30
CA GLN A 407 -10.56 -15.04 2.86
C GLN A 407 -11.82 -14.16 2.78
N TYR A 408 -12.84 -14.60 2.05
CA TYR A 408 -14.10 -13.88 1.88
C TYR A 408 -15.30 -14.67 2.41
N ASP A 409 -15.06 -15.87 2.92
CA ASP A 409 -16.07 -16.74 3.51
C ASP A 409 -15.95 -16.68 5.05
N ALA A 410 -17.00 -16.20 5.70
CA ALA A 410 -17.07 -16.13 7.14
C ALA A 410 -16.95 -17.52 7.75
N GLY A 411 -17.74 -18.48 7.29
CA GLY A 411 -17.73 -19.86 7.77
C GLY A 411 -17.84 -20.00 9.28
N THR A 412 -17.89 -21.24 9.75
CA THR A 412 -18.13 -21.58 11.17
C THR A 412 -17.06 -21.02 12.13
N VAL A 413 -15.81 -20.85 11.66
CA VAL A 413 -14.73 -20.31 12.52
C VAL A 413 -14.96 -18.81 12.78
N ALA A 414 -15.34 -18.04 11.77
CA ALA A 414 -15.60 -16.61 11.94
C ALA A 414 -16.83 -16.38 12.83
N GLU A 415 -17.93 -17.11 12.61
CA GLU A 415 -19.11 -17.06 13.49
C GLU A 415 -18.75 -17.40 14.95
N THR A 416 -17.86 -18.38 15.15
CA THR A 416 -17.42 -18.74 16.50
C THR A 416 -16.54 -17.63 17.10
N LEU A 417 -15.66 -17.02 16.30
CA LEU A 417 -14.83 -15.91 16.77
C LEU A 417 -15.69 -14.71 17.17
N ASP A 418 -16.77 -14.39 16.42
CA ASP A 418 -17.71 -13.33 16.78
C ASP A 418 -18.36 -13.58 18.14
N LEU A 419 -18.86 -14.80 18.36
CA LEU A 419 -19.50 -15.20 19.62
C LEU A 419 -18.52 -15.19 20.80
N VAL A 420 -17.27 -15.60 20.56
CA VAL A 420 -16.26 -15.71 21.62
C VAL A 420 -15.65 -14.35 21.92
N ALA A 421 -15.35 -13.56 20.91
CA ALA A 421 -14.80 -12.22 21.07
C ALA A 421 -15.78 -11.27 21.79
N ALA A 422 -17.08 -11.44 21.58
CA ALA A 422 -18.12 -10.67 22.28
C ALA A 422 -18.13 -10.89 23.81
N GLN A 423 -17.46 -11.93 24.33
CA GLN A 423 -17.31 -12.18 25.77
C GLN A 423 -16.12 -11.40 26.38
N ILE A 424 -15.28 -10.76 25.56
CA ILE A 424 -14.10 -10.04 26.00
C ILE A 424 -14.47 -8.57 26.21
N PRO A 425 -14.34 -8.00 27.41
CA PRO A 425 -14.59 -6.58 27.66
C PRO A 425 -13.71 -5.67 26.78
N ASP A 426 -14.24 -4.51 26.39
CA ASP A 426 -13.54 -3.58 25.49
C ASP A 426 -12.26 -3.01 26.11
N ASP A 427 -12.22 -2.86 27.44
CA ASP A 427 -11.09 -2.34 28.21
C ASP A 427 -10.08 -3.41 28.64
N ALA A 428 -10.40 -4.70 28.49
CA ALA A 428 -9.54 -5.80 28.87
C ALA A 428 -8.23 -5.84 28.07
N ILE A 429 -7.14 -6.23 28.73
CA ILE A 429 -5.87 -6.53 28.06
C ILE A 429 -5.97 -7.92 27.44
N VAL A 430 -5.74 -8.00 26.13
CA VAL A 430 -5.91 -9.25 25.38
C VAL A 430 -4.59 -9.70 24.76
N SER A 431 -4.34 -10.99 24.79
CA SER A 431 -3.38 -11.65 23.90
C SER A 431 -4.17 -12.41 22.83
N ALA A 432 -3.96 -12.12 21.57
CA ALA A 432 -4.71 -12.70 20.47
C ALA A 432 -3.81 -13.29 19.40
N GLY A 433 -4.24 -14.39 18.79
CA GLY A 433 -3.67 -14.83 17.52
C GLY A 433 -3.75 -13.71 16.49
N ASN A 434 -2.84 -13.67 15.51
CA ASN A 434 -2.73 -12.53 14.58
C ASN A 434 -4.05 -12.23 13.85
N ASN A 435 -4.78 -13.23 13.37
CA ASN A 435 -6.08 -13.02 12.72
C ASN A 435 -7.15 -12.50 13.70
N ALA A 436 -7.25 -13.10 14.89
CA ALA A 436 -8.20 -12.64 15.91
C ALA A 436 -7.88 -11.22 16.41
N GLY A 437 -6.61 -10.87 16.49
CA GLY A 437 -6.16 -9.57 16.94
C GLY A 437 -6.55 -8.40 16.03
N GLY A 438 -6.81 -8.64 14.75
CA GLY A 438 -7.29 -7.61 13.82
C GLY A 438 -8.60 -6.97 14.27
N HIS A 439 -9.54 -7.76 14.80
CA HIS A 439 -10.83 -7.32 15.32
C HIS A 439 -10.77 -6.69 16.72
N LEU A 440 -9.81 -7.13 17.52
CA LEU A 440 -9.71 -6.75 18.94
C LEU A 440 -8.76 -5.58 19.20
N SER A 441 -8.32 -4.87 18.16
CA SER A 441 -7.25 -3.86 18.28
C SER A 441 -7.71 -2.45 18.65
N ALA A 442 -9.00 -2.15 18.64
CA ALA A 442 -9.55 -0.87 19.11
C ALA A 442 -9.57 -0.83 20.66
N ARG A 443 -8.38 -0.92 21.27
CA ARG A 443 -8.16 -0.92 22.73
C ARG A 443 -6.76 -0.43 23.06
N ARG A 444 -6.56 -0.06 24.31
CA ARG A 444 -5.29 0.51 24.75
C ARG A 444 -4.13 -0.47 24.55
N ARG A 445 -4.32 -1.76 24.90
CA ARG A 445 -3.27 -2.76 24.86
C ARG A 445 -3.77 -4.10 24.32
N ILE A 446 -3.06 -4.62 23.33
CA ILE A 446 -3.28 -5.94 22.76
C ILE A 446 -1.95 -6.58 22.39
N LEU A 447 -1.66 -7.74 22.96
CA LEU A 447 -0.50 -8.54 22.68
C LEU A 447 -0.79 -9.50 21.51
N VAL A 448 0.27 -10.04 20.91
CA VAL A 448 0.14 -11.11 19.90
C VAL A 448 0.59 -12.41 20.56
N PHE A 449 -0.29 -13.41 20.57
CA PHE A 449 0.05 -14.74 21.05
C PHE A 449 1.24 -15.31 20.23
N PRO A 450 2.27 -15.89 20.88
CA PRO A 450 2.31 -16.42 22.25
C PRO A 450 2.76 -15.45 23.34
N ALA A 451 2.95 -14.15 23.09
CA ALA A 451 3.23 -13.18 24.15
C ALA A 451 1.96 -12.98 25.01
N ILE A 452 1.96 -13.44 26.24
CA ILE A 452 0.80 -13.37 27.17
C ILE A 452 0.92 -12.17 28.10
N GLY A 453 2.08 -11.91 28.65
CA GLY A 453 2.33 -10.80 29.57
C GLY A 453 1.27 -10.66 30.67
N ASP A 454 0.69 -9.46 30.74
CA ASP A 454 -0.39 -9.10 31.69
C ASP A 454 -1.80 -9.28 31.11
N ALA A 455 -1.95 -9.99 29.97
CA ALA A 455 -3.26 -10.23 29.36
C ALA A 455 -4.25 -10.89 30.33
N GLU A 456 -5.48 -10.39 30.32
CA GLU A 456 -6.61 -10.92 31.09
C GLU A 456 -7.33 -12.01 30.28
N TYR A 457 -7.29 -11.89 28.95
CA TYR A 457 -7.87 -12.87 28.04
C TYR A 457 -6.84 -13.30 27.00
N VAL A 458 -6.89 -14.57 26.59
CA VAL A 458 -6.10 -15.11 25.48
C VAL A 458 -7.06 -15.80 24.50
N ILE A 459 -7.10 -15.33 23.25
CA ILE A 459 -7.94 -15.89 22.19
C ILE A 459 -7.09 -16.34 21.01
N VAL A 460 -7.29 -17.59 20.55
CA VAL A 460 -6.51 -18.19 19.49
C VAL A 460 -7.39 -19.00 18.54
N ASP A 461 -7.16 -18.83 17.23
CA ASP A 461 -7.69 -19.68 16.16
C ASP A 461 -6.63 -20.73 15.77
N ARG A 462 -6.89 -21.99 16.10
CA ARG A 462 -5.97 -23.10 15.81
C ARG A 462 -6.09 -23.62 14.38
N TRP A 463 -7.22 -23.42 13.73
CA TRP A 463 -7.47 -24.00 12.41
C TRP A 463 -6.96 -23.12 11.28
N ARG A 464 -6.77 -21.84 11.54
CA ARG A 464 -6.26 -20.89 10.56
C ARG A 464 -4.98 -20.21 11.07
N PRO A 465 -3.90 -21.01 11.29
CA PRO A 465 -2.62 -20.44 11.70
C PRO A 465 -2.14 -19.47 10.62
N ASP A 466 -1.67 -18.31 11.04
CA ASP A 466 -1.16 -17.31 10.13
C ASP A 466 0.28 -17.60 9.68
N VAL A 467 0.88 -16.68 8.96
CA VAL A 467 2.24 -16.82 8.47
C VAL A 467 3.25 -16.93 9.62
N PHE A 468 3.04 -16.22 10.74
CA PHE A 468 3.97 -16.22 11.87
C PHE A 468 3.87 -17.53 12.66
N ASP A 469 2.67 -18.04 12.88
CA ASP A 469 2.43 -19.34 13.50
C ASP A 469 3.05 -20.50 12.69
N ARG A 470 3.10 -20.34 11.35
CA ARG A 470 3.71 -21.30 10.43
C ARG A 470 5.23 -21.27 10.41
N PHE A 471 5.86 -20.18 10.85
CA PHE A 471 7.32 -20.14 10.98
C PHE A 471 7.82 -21.01 12.13
N ASP A 472 7.06 -21.09 13.24
CA ASP A 472 7.37 -21.95 14.38
C ASP A 472 6.12 -22.69 14.90
N PRO A 473 5.62 -23.70 14.16
CA PRO A 473 4.43 -24.43 14.54
C PRO A 473 4.59 -25.19 15.86
N ARG A 474 5.83 -25.60 16.18
CA ARG A 474 6.12 -26.31 17.44
C ARG A 474 6.10 -25.36 18.63
N GLY A 475 6.70 -24.18 18.49
CA GLY A 475 6.65 -23.14 19.52
C GLY A 475 5.24 -22.66 19.78
N PHE A 476 4.43 -22.49 18.74
CA PHE A 476 3.01 -22.15 18.87
C PHE A 476 2.24 -23.23 19.65
N GLN A 477 2.40 -24.51 19.31
CA GLN A 477 1.72 -25.59 20.00
C GLN A 477 2.19 -25.72 21.45
N MET A 478 3.50 -25.64 21.71
CA MET A 478 4.05 -25.66 23.08
C MET A 478 3.50 -24.51 23.94
N ALA A 479 3.34 -23.34 23.37
CA ALA A 479 2.77 -22.18 24.08
C ALA A 479 1.27 -22.40 24.43
N LEU A 480 0.50 -23.05 23.56
CA LEU A 480 -0.87 -23.45 23.84
C LEU A 480 -0.96 -24.52 24.94
N ASP A 481 -0.09 -25.52 24.89
CA ASP A 481 -0.05 -26.60 25.88
C ASP A 481 0.37 -26.05 27.25
N ASP A 482 1.37 -25.16 27.29
CA ASP A 482 1.77 -24.46 28.51
C ASP A 482 0.61 -23.64 29.10
N LEU A 483 -0.06 -22.83 28.25
CA LEU A 483 -1.21 -22.03 28.69
C LEU A 483 -2.34 -22.89 29.28
N ALA A 484 -2.59 -24.07 28.69
CA ALA A 484 -3.63 -24.99 29.16
C ALA A 484 -3.30 -25.61 30.53
N THR A 485 -2.03 -25.66 30.93
CA THR A 485 -1.58 -26.21 32.23
C THR A 485 -1.41 -25.11 33.30
N ARG A 486 -1.45 -23.84 32.93
CA ARG A 486 -1.29 -22.71 33.85
C ARG A 486 -2.46 -22.61 34.86
N ARG A 487 -2.14 -22.45 36.14
CA ARG A 487 -3.13 -22.30 37.19
C ARG A 487 -3.78 -20.90 37.26
N ASP A 488 -3.14 -19.90 36.65
CA ASP A 488 -3.63 -18.52 36.61
C ASP A 488 -4.51 -18.25 35.39
N PHE A 489 -4.81 -19.26 34.58
CA PHE A 489 -5.76 -19.16 33.45
C PHE A 489 -6.78 -20.29 33.51
N MET A 490 -8.02 -19.97 33.16
CA MET A 490 -9.11 -20.91 32.97
C MET A 490 -9.54 -20.91 31.50
N MET A 491 -9.68 -22.08 30.90
CA MET A 491 -10.29 -22.24 29.60
C MET A 491 -11.80 -21.99 29.72
N VAL A 492 -12.30 -20.93 29.06
CA VAL A 492 -13.72 -20.58 29.05
C VAL A 492 -14.45 -20.98 27.79
N TRP A 493 -13.69 -21.22 26.70
CA TRP A 493 -14.23 -21.74 25.45
C TRP A 493 -13.22 -22.63 24.74
N ASN A 494 -13.71 -23.74 24.14
CA ASN A 494 -12.95 -24.58 23.22
C ASN A 494 -13.90 -25.26 22.22
N GLY A 495 -13.97 -24.73 21.02
CA GLY A 495 -14.84 -25.28 19.98
C GLY A 495 -14.54 -24.65 18.62
N ASN A 496 -14.82 -25.38 17.54
CA ASN A 496 -14.66 -24.95 16.15
C ASN A 496 -13.29 -24.31 15.84
N GLY A 497 -12.21 -24.84 16.46
CA GLY A 497 -10.86 -24.32 16.29
C GLY A 497 -10.52 -23.08 17.13
N VAL A 498 -11.49 -22.47 17.78
CA VAL A 498 -11.30 -21.28 18.65
C VAL A 498 -11.14 -21.71 20.11
N ILE A 499 -10.14 -21.14 20.77
CA ILE A 499 -9.95 -21.29 22.21
C ILE A 499 -9.94 -19.92 22.84
N LEU A 500 -10.63 -19.78 23.98
CA LEU A 500 -10.57 -18.60 24.84
C LEU A 500 -10.15 -19.03 26.24
N PHE A 501 -9.11 -18.37 26.75
CA PHE A 501 -8.74 -18.43 28.16
C PHE A 501 -9.01 -17.09 28.82
N ARG A 502 -9.39 -17.13 30.08
CA ARG A 502 -9.52 -15.97 30.96
C ARG A 502 -8.59 -16.15 32.14
N ARG A 503 -7.90 -15.09 32.56
CA ARG A 503 -7.07 -15.09 33.75
C ARG A 503 -7.97 -15.24 34.98
N ALA A 504 -7.60 -16.15 35.87
CA ALA A 504 -8.31 -16.34 37.15
C ALA A 504 -8.13 -15.09 38.01
N ASP A 505 -9.22 -14.60 38.58
CA ASP A 505 -9.18 -13.47 39.53
C ASP A 505 -8.22 -13.83 40.68
N ARG A 506 -7.18 -13.03 40.87
CA ARG A 506 -6.36 -13.13 42.07
C ARG A 506 -7.22 -12.55 43.23
N PRO A 507 -7.59 -13.33 44.25
CA PRO A 507 -8.21 -12.75 45.42
C PRO A 507 -7.15 -11.85 46.08
N GLY A 508 -7.26 -10.52 45.93
CA GLY A 508 -6.45 -9.58 46.69
C GLY A 508 -5.84 -8.37 45.99
N LEU A 509 -6.13 -8.11 44.72
CA LEU A 509 -5.72 -6.86 44.04
C LEU A 509 -6.96 -6.16 43.43
N ARG A 510 -7.71 -5.45 44.27
CA ARG A 510 -8.59 -4.36 43.89
C ARG A 510 -7.99 -3.04 44.40
#